data_aee961dd8861367e05b9d6404237d0f7
#
_entry.id   aee961dd8861367e05b9d6404237d0f7
#
_cell.length_a   1.000
_cell.length_b   1.000
_cell.length_c   1.000
_cell.angle_alpha   90.00
_cell.angle_beta   90.00
_cell.angle_gamma   90.00
#
_symmetry.space_group_name_H-M   'P 1'
#
loop_
_entity.id
_entity.type
_entity.pdbx_description
1 polymer ?
#
loop_
_entity_poly.entity_id
_entity_poly.type
_entity_poly.pdbx_seq_one_letter_code
_entity_poly.pdbx_strand_id
1 'polypeptide(L)'
;SGGLRATFEARGYTAWDCTSPAFVRHDAAGATLCIPTAFCSYTGEALDQKTPLLRSMQAINTQALRLLRLFGDTTSKKVIPSVGAEQEYFLVNDEKFRKRKDLVFTGRTLFGAMPPKGQEMDDHYLGTIRQKVSAYMKHVNEELWRLGVTAKTQHNEAAPAQHELAPIYAEANVEVDHNQIIMQTLKRVASQHGMKCLLHEKPFAGVNGSGKHNNWSLTTDTGYNLLDPGNTPHENIQFLLVLSCILKAVDVHADLLRESAADVGNDHRLGAKDRKS
;
A
#
# COMPACT_ATOMS: atom_id res chain seq x y z
N SER A 1 -21.61 -14.01 15.40
CA SER A 1 -22.41 -12.91 14.88
C SER A 1 -22.46 -11.74 15.86
N GLY A 2 -21.36 -11.32 16.31
CA GLY A 2 -21.42 -10.38 17.42
C GLY A 2 -21.27 -8.97 16.99
N GLY A 3 -21.98 -8.34 16.27
CA GLY A 3 -21.60 -6.99 16.11
C GLY A 3 -22.50 -6.01 15.39
N LEU A 4 -23.50 -6.51 14.74
CA LEU A 4 -24.50 -5.63 14.19
C LEU A 4 -25.54 -5.37 15.29
N ARG A 5 -25.32 -4.31 16.04
CA ARG A 5 -26.42 -3.72 16.79
C ARG A 5 -27.44 -3.24 15.76
N ALA A 6 -28.66 -3.80 15.80
CA ALA A 6 -29.78 -3.16 15.17
C ALA A 6 -29.97 -1.80 15.87
N THR A 7 -29.44 -0.75 15.29
CA THR A 7 -29.76 0.61 15.71
C THR A 7 -30.99 1.02 14.93
N PHE A 8 -31.98 1.54 15.60
CA PHE A 8 -33.19 2.10 14.98
C PHE A 8 -32.88 3.28 14.02
N GLU A 9 -31.64 3.71 13.98
CA GLU A 9 -31.11 4.80 13.14
C GLU A 9 -30.03 4.32 12.16
N ALA A 10 -30.07 3.07 11.72
CA ALA A 10 -29.15 2.62 10.68
C ALA A 10 -29.37 3.45 9.42
N ARG A 11 -28.44 4.39 9.16
CA ARG A 11 -28.48 5.30 8.01
C ARG A 11 -27.71 4.77 6.82
N GLY A 12 -27.23 3.55 6.90
CA GLY A 12 -26.42 2.95 5.85
C GLY A 12 -26.55 1.43 5.83
N TYR A 13 -25.94 0.85 4.82
CA TYR A 13 -25.87 -0.59 4.63
C TYR A 13 -24.49 -1.00 4.12
N THR A 14 -24.16 -2.27 4.35
CA THR A 14 -22.95 -2.90 3.84
C THR A 14 -23.29 -3.63 2.54
N ALA A 15 -22.59 -3.32 1.48
CA ALA A 15 -22.65 -4.02 0.21
C ALA A 15 -21.42 -4.92 0.03
N TRP A 16 -21.64 -6.12 -0.44
CA TRP A 16 -20.54 -7.02 -0.77
C TRP A 16 -19.79 -6.52 -2.01
N ASP A 17 -18.47 -6.42 -1.90
CA ASP A 17 -17.61 -6.16 -3.06
C ASP A 17 -17.27 -7.49 -3.76
N CYS A 18 -18.00 -7.81 -4.81
CA CYS A 18 -17.78 -9.04 -5.59
C CYS A 18 -16.55 -8.96 -6.52
N THR A 19 -15.85 -7.83 -6.57
CA THR A 19 -14.64 -7.63 -7.38
C THR A 19 -13.34 -7.89 -6.61
N SER A 20 -13.45 -8.09 -5.29
CA SER A 20 -12.32 -8.46 -4.43
C SER A 20 -12.55 -9.84 -3.82
N PRO A 21 -11.55 -10.75 -3.81
CA PRO A 21 -11.74 -12.12 -3.34
C PRO A 21 -11.96 -12.17 -1.82
N ALA A 22 -12.92 -13.01 -1.40
CA ALA A 22 -13.04 -13.39 -0.01
C ALA A 22 -11.90 -14.35 0.37
N PHE A 23 -11.48 -14.33 1.63
CA PHE A 23 -10.40 -15.17 2.13
C PHE A 23 -10.69 -15.69 3.54
N VAL A 24 -9.99 -16.76 3.93
CA VAL A 24 -10.10 -17.33 5.27
C VAL A 24 -8.85 -16.98 6.07
N ARG A 25 -9.06 -16.31 7.19
CA ARG A 25 -8.00 -16.02 8.15
C ARG A 25 -8.07 -16.99 9.32
N HIS A 26 -6.90 -17.51 9.71
CA HIS A 26 -6.75 -18.34 10.90
C HIS A 26 -6.06 -17.55 12.02
N ASP A 27 -6.62 -17.61 13.22
CA ASP A 27 -6.03 -17.04 14.43
C ASP A 27 -6.31 -17.96 15.64
N ALA A 28 -6.00 -17.49 16.86
CA ALA A 28 -6.19 -18.27 18.07
C ALA A 28 -7.67 -18.62 18.35
N ALA A 29 -8.62 -17.89 17.79
CA ALA A 29 -10.04 -18.14 17.92
C ALA A 29 -10.58 -19.15 16.89
N GLY A 30 -9.77 -19.51 15.88
CA GLY A 30 -10.14 -20.44 14.81
C GLY A 30 -10.09 -19.82 13.41
N ALA A 31 -10.98 -20.27 12.54
CA ALA A 31 -11.08 -19.81 11.15
C ALA A 31 -12.18 -18.74 11.00
N THR A 32 -11.85 -17.62 10.37
CA THR A 32 -12.78 -16.53 10.09
C THR A 32 -12.85 -16.27 8.59
N LEU A 33 -14.04 -16.35 8.01
CA LEU A 33 -14.28 -15.93 6.62
C LEU A 33 -14.34 -14.40 6.58
N CYS A 34 -13.43 -13.80 5.81
CA CYS A 34 -13.36 -12.37 5.55
C CYS A 34 -13.92 -12.08 4.15
N ILE A 35 -14.95 -11.25 4.09
CA ILE A 35 -15.61 -10.87 2.83
C ILE A 35 -15.40 -9.37 2.65
N PRO A 36 -14.73 -8.92 1.57
CA PRO A 36 -14.60 -7.50 1.27
C PRO A 36 -15.95 -6.83 1.06
N THR A 37 -16.15 -5.68 1.68
CA THR A 37 -17.42 -4.95 1.65
C THR A 37 -17.18 -3.46 1.47
N ALA A 38 -18.19 -2.77 0.94
CA ALA A 38 -18.30 -1.33 0.90
C ALA A 38 -19.47 -0.89 1.81
N PHE A 39 -19.36 0.29 2.42
CA PHE A 39 -20.38 0.83 3.31
C PHE A 39 -20.89 2.16 2.78
N CYS A 40 -22.20 2.24 2.52
CA CYS A 40 -22.87 3.40 1.93
C CYS A 40 -24.11 3.79 2.73
N SER A 41 -24.50 5.06 2.65
CA SER A 41 -25.80 5.52 3.10
C SER A 41 -26.92 5.03 2.17
N TYR A 42 -28.15 5.11 2.63
CA TYR A 42 -29.32 4.78 1.79
C TYR A 42 -29.51 5.77 0.63
N THR A 43 -28.93 6.97 0.72
CA THR A 43 -28.95 7.99 -0.32
C THR A 43 -27.72 7.91 -1.24
N GLY A 44 -26.79 7.02 -0.96
CA GLY A 44 -25.66 6.70 -1.82
C GLY A 44 -24.34 7.39 -1.45
N GLU A 45 -24.28 8.15 -0.34
CA GLU A 45 -23.02 8.72 0.13
C GLU A 45 -22.08 7.61 0.62
N ALA A 46 -20.79 7.80 0.36
CA ALA A 46 -19.77 6.91 0.88
C ALA A 46 -19.59 7.09 2.38
N LEU A 47 -19.63 6.00 3.13
CA LEU A 47 -19.37 5.99 4.58
C LEU A 47 -18.06 5.26 4.92
N ASP A 48 -17.29 4.88 3.88
CA ASP A 48 -15.99 4.23 3.97
C ASP A 48 -15.04 4.77 2.90
N GLN A 49 -13.84 4.20 2.83
CA GLN A 49 -12.84 4.53 1.81
C GLN A 49 -12.94 3.63 0.57
N LYS A 50 -13.57 2.47 0.68
CA LYS A 50 -13.72 1.51 -0.44
C LYS A 50 -14.69 2.04 -1.51
N THR A 51 -15.80 2.64 -1.11
CA THR A 51 -16.79 3.20 -2.04
C THR A 51 -16.20 4.27 -2.97
N PRO A 52 -15.46 5.29 -2.48
CA PRO A 52 -14.78 6.25 -3.34
C PRO A 52 -13.79 5.59 -4.30
N LEU A 53 -13.01 4.60 -3.83
CA LEU A 53 -12.06 3.87 -4.67
C LEU A 53 -12.78 3.17 -5.83
N LEU A 54 -13.82 2.39 -5.56
CA LEU A 54 -14.57 1.66 -6.60
C LEU A 54 -15.21 2.62 -7.61
N ARG A 55 -15.75 3.75 -7.14
CA ARG A 55 -16.32 4.80 -8.00
C ARG A 55 -15.26 5.47 -8.87
N SER A 56 -14.09 5.75 -8.31
CA SER A 56 -12.97 6.33 -9.09
C SER A 56 -12.48 5.37 -10.18
N MET A 57 -12.40 4.07 -9.88
CA MET A 57 -12.06 3.05 -10.87
C MET A 57 -13.09 2.98 -12.00
N GLN A 58 -14.37 3.08 -11.68
CA GLN A 58 -15.43 3.13 -12.70
C GLN A 58 -15.36 4.41 -13.55
N ALA A 59 -15.10 5.55 -12.91
CA ALA A 59 -14.98 6.84 -13.59
C ALA A 59 -13.80 6.83 -14.58
N ILE A 60 -12.62 6.38 -14.13
CA ILE A 60 -11.44 6.31 -15.01
C ILE A 60 -11.65 5.32 -16.16
N ASN A 61 -12.25 4.15 -15.89
CA ASN A 61 -12.61 3.19 -16.92
C ASN A 61 -13.46 3.84 -18.03
N THR A 62 -14.53 4.55 -17.65
CA THR A 62 -15.44 5.20 -18.57
C THR A 62 -14.73 6.25 -19.43
N GLN A 63 -13.92 7.12 -18.82
CA GLN A 63 -13.26 8.20 -19.52
C GLN A 63 -12.07 7.71 -20.37
N ALA A 64 -11.32 6.73 -19.88
CA ALA A 64 -10.23 6.15 -20.65
C ALA A 64 -10.74 5.40 -21.90
N LEU A 65 -11.82 4.63 -21.78
CA LEU A 65 -12.45 4.00 -22.94
C LEU A 65 -12.93 5.05 -23.96
N ARG A 66 -13.54 6.14 -23.48
CA ARG A 66 -13.96 7.25 -24.35
C ARG A 66 -12.77 7.84 -25.11
N LEU A 67 -11.63 8.03 -24.44
CA LEU A 67 -10.39 8.49 -25.06
C LEU A 67 -9.88 7.48 -26.08
N LEU A 68 -9.79 6.20 -25.75
CA LEU A 68 -9.30 5.13 -26.63
C LEU A 68 -10.13 5.02 -27.92
N ARG A 69 -11.45 5.25 -27.86
CA ARG A 69 -12.32 5.29 -29.04
C ARG A 69 -11.91 6.38 -30.06
N LEU A 70 -11.41 7.52 -29.58
CA LEU A 70 -10.91 8.59 -30.43
C LEU A 70 -9.61 8.21 -31.15
N PHE A 71 -8.84 7.28 -30.57
CA PHE A 71 -7.64 6.70 -31.19
C PHE A 71 -7.94 5.44 -32.03
N GLY A 72 -9.21 5.10 -32.21
CA GLY A 72 -9.64 4.00 -33.08
C GLY A 72 -9.66 2.62 -32.40
N ASP A 73 -9.44 2.53 -31.08
CA ASP A 73 -9.63 1.26 -30.38
C ASP A 73 -11.14 0.94 -30.30
N THR A 74 -11.53 -0.11 -30.97
CA THR A 74 -12.91 -0.64 -30.98
C THR A 74 -13.04 -1.95 -30.22
N THR A 75 -11.94 -2.50 -29.71
CA THR A 75 -11.85 -3.85 -29.12
C THR A 75 -11.90 -3.84 -27.62
N SER A 76 -11.21 -2.93 -26.97
CA SER A 76 -11.16 -2.85 -25.52
C SER A 76 -12.55 -2.53 -24.92
N LYS A 77 -12.91 -3.27 -23.88
CA LYS A 77 -14.20 -3.13 -23.16
C LYS A 77 -14.02 -2.55 -21.76
N LYS A 78 -12.81 -2.65 -21.21
CA LYS A 78 -12.49 -2.19 -19.86
C LYS A 78 -11.08 -1.60 -19.82
N VAL A 79 -10.90 -0.54 -19.02
CA VAL A 79 -9.59 -0.02 -18.60
C VAL A 79 -9.50 -0.16 -17.08
N ILE A 80 -8.47 -0.82 -16.62
CA ILE A 80 -8.29 -1.25 -15.24
C ILE A 80 -7.09 -0.51 -14.66
N PRO A 81 -7.26 0.29 -13.59
CA PRO A 81 -6.14 0.79 -12.83
C PRO A 81 -5.53 -0.35 -12.01
N SER A 82 -4.23 -0.54 -12.13
CA SER A 82 -3.46 -1.49 -11.33
C SER A 82 -2.47 -0.77 -10.44
N VAL A 83 -2.18 -1.35 -9.28
CA VAL A 83 -1.25 -0.82 -8.28
C VAL A 83 -0.34 -1.94 -7.80
N GLY A 84 0.94 -1.64 -7.59
CA GLY A 84 1.88 -2.43 -6.81
C GLY A 84 2.35 -1.60 -5.64
N ALA A 85 1.90 -1.94 -4.45
CA ALA A 85 2.22 -1.21 -3.23
C ALA A 85 3.46 -1.81 -2.57
N GLU A 86 4.55 -1.06 -2.54
CA GLU A 86 5.79 -1.42 -1.85
C GLU A 86 5.69 -0.99 -0.38
N GLN A 87 5.68 -1.98 0.53
CA GLN A 87 5.60 -1.69 1.96
C GLN A 87 6.97 -1.74 2.61
N GLU A 88 7.48 -0.58 2.96
CA GLU A 88 8.66 -0.46 3.82
C GLU A 88 8.29 -0.62 5.29
N TYR A 89 9.21 -1.16 6.08
CA TYR A 89 9.02 -1.40 7.50
C TYR A 89 10.34 -1.55 8.25
N PHE A 90 10.32 -1.33 9.57
CA PHE A 90 11.45 -1.60 10.45
C PHE A 90 11.20 -2.83 11.31
N LEU A 91 12.25 -3.61 11.57
CA LEU A 91 12.24 -4.71 12.52
C LEU A 91 13.13 -4.39 13.72
N VAL A 92 12.57 -4.45 14.90
CA VAL A 92 13.30 -4.26 16.16
C VAL A 92 13.09 -5.46 17.08
N ASN A 93 14.03 -5.69 18.00
CA ASN A 93 13.90 -6.73 19.00
C ASN A 93 12.72 -6.40 19.94
N ASP A 94 11.80 -7.36 20.18
CA ASP A 94 10.57 -7.14 20.93
C ASP A 94 10.84 -6.79 22.41
N GLU A 95 11.83 -7.41 23.03
CA GLU A 95 12.20 -7.09 24.43
C GLU A 95 12.69 -5.64 24.56
N LYS A 96 13.52 -5.19 23.61
CA LYS A 96 14.03 -3.81 23.60
C LYS A 96 12.91 -2.82 23.27
N PHE A 97 12.00 -3.17 22.37
CA PHE A 97 10.82 -2.36 22.05
C PHE A 97 9.97 -2.10 23.30
N ARG A 98 9.67 -3.16 24.10
CA ARG A 98 8.85 -3.05 25.31
C ARG A 98 9.47 -2.16 26.38
N LYS A 99 10.79 -2.01 26.42
CA LYS A 99 11.51 -1.12 27.34
C LYS A 99 11.46 0.35 26.91
N ARG A 100 11.05 0.66 25.67
CA ARG A 100 10.97 2.00 25.11
C ARG A 100 9.52 2.48 25.04
N LYS A 101 9.12 3.24 26.05
CA LYS A 101 7.74 3.75 26.14
C LYS A 101 7.35 4.65 24.96
N ASP A 102 8.28 5.43 24.44
CA ASP A 102 8.08 6.24 23.24
C ASP A 102 7.70 5.37 22.01
N LEU A 103 8.44 4.31 21.73
CA LEU A 103 8.10 3.37 20.66
C LEU A 103 6.76 2.67 20.90
N VAL A 104 6.47 2.27 22.15
CA VAL A 104 5.24 1.56 22.49
C VAL A 104 4.02 2.45 22.29
N PHE A 105 4.08 3.72 22.73
CA PHE A 105 2.93 4.61 22.71
C PHE A 105 2.78 5.43 21.43
N THR A 106 3.89 5.76 20.75
CA THR A 106 3.85 6.63 19.58
C THR A 106 4.31 5.96 18.27
N GLY A 107 4.85 4.74 18.33
CA GLY A 107 5.43 4.05 17.16
C GLY A 107 6.77 4.61 16.71
N ARG A 108 7.29 5.67 17.34
CA ARG A 108 8.56 6.30 16.99
C ARG A 108 9.38 6.66 18.25
N THR A 109 10.69 6.85 18.06
CA THR A 109 11.53 7.39 19.13
C THR A 109 11.35 8.90 19.24
N LEU A 110 11.25 9.40 20.47
CA LEU A 110 11.22 10.83 20.77
C LEU A 110 12.62 11.38 21.09
N PHE A 111 13.49 10.52 21.59
CA PHE A 111 14.89 10.81 21.94
C PHE A 111 15.71 9.54 21.84
N GLY A 112 17.01 9.69 21.83
CA GLY A 112 17.97 8.57 21.80
C GLY A 112 19.21 8.91 20.98
N ALA A 113 20.22 8.05 21.10
CA ALA A 113 21.42 8.15 20.28
C ALA A 113 21.15 7.70 18.84
N MET A 114 21.89 8.28 17.91
CA MET A 114 21.95 7.80 16.54
C MET A 114 22.53 6.38 16.48
N PRO A 115 22.19 5.58 15.48
CA PRO A 115 22.82 4.28 15.29
C PRO A 115 24.34 4.46 15.07
N PRO A 116 25.16 3.49 15.51
CA PRO A 116 26.63 3.58 15.33
C PRO A 116 27.07 3.57 13.87
N LYS A 117 26.24 3.05 12.99
CA LYS A 117 26.38 3.06 11.53
C LYS A 117 25.14 3.68 10.93
N GLY A 118 25.32 4.73 10.13
CA GLY A 118 24.26 5.42 9.40
C GLY A 118 23.94 4.76 8.06
N GLN A 119 23.75 5.58 7.03
CA GLN A 119 23.38 5.14 5.68
C GLN A 119 24.53 5.34 4.66
N GLU A 120 25.75 5.45 5.16
CA GLU A 120 26.92 5.68 4.35
C GLU A 120 27.11 4.58 3.31
N MET A 121 27.34 4.95 2.06
CA MET A 121 27.60 4.05 0.92
C MET A 121 26.50 3.03 0.66
N ASP A 122 25.27 3.27 1.14
CA ASP A 122 24.15 2.33 1.06
C ASP A 122 24.44 0.93 1.60
N ASP A 123 25.31 0.84 2.57
CA ASP A 123 25.82 -0.40 3.15
C ASP A 123 24.71 -1.35 3.67
N HIS A 124 23.62 -0.78 4.19
CA HIS A 124 22.48 -1.61 4.65
C HIS A 124 21.70 -2.15 3.48
N TYR A 125 21.42 -1.35 2.47
CA TYR A 125 20.70 -1.74 1.25
C TYR A 125 21.42 -2.86 0.49
N LEU A 126 22.71 -2.73 0.32
CA LEU A 126 23.59 -3.70 -0.39
C LEU A 126 24.04 -4.85 0.52
N GLY A 127 23.74 -4.78 1.81
CA GLY A 127 24.21 -5.73 2.81
C GLY A 127 23.44 -7.05 2.82
N THR A 128 24.05 -8.06 3.43
CA THR A 128 23.44 -9.38 3.60
C THR A 128 22.24 -9.31 4.56
N ILE A 129 21.15 -9.95 4.21
CA ILE A 129 20.00 -10.14 5.10
C ILE A 129 20.41 -11.10 6.23
N ARG A 130 20.26 -10.68 7.47
CA ARG A 130 20.58 -11.51 8.64
C ARG A 130 19.68 -12.73 8.70
N GLN A 131 20.21 -13.89 9.12
CA GLN A 131 19.51 -15.17 9.15
C GLN A 131 18.14 -15.09 9.85
N LYS A 132 18.05 -14.39 10.99
CA LYS A 132 16.79 -14.21 11.73
C LYS A 132 15.75 -13.43 10.91
N VAL A 133 16.18 -12.41 10.17
CA VAL A 133 15.33 -11.59 9.29
C VAL A 133 14.91 -12.41 8.07
N SER A 134 15.82 -13.16 7.46
CA SER A 134 15.50 -14.04 6.33
C SER A 134 14.47 -15.12 6.70
N ALA A 135 14.59 -15.72 7.88
CA ALA A 135 13.58 -16.67 8.39
C ALA A 135 12.21 -16.02 8.61
N TYR A 136 12.19 -14.80 9.11
CA TYR A 136 10.97 -13.99 9.23
C TYR A 136 10.36 -13.69 7.86
N MET A 137 11.15 -13.20 6.90
CA MET A 137 10.69 -12.89 5.55
C MET A 137 10.09 -14.10 4.86
N LYS A 138 10.74 -15.27 4.98
CA LYS A 138 10.21 -16.53 4.45
C LYS A 138 8.84 -16.85 5.05
N HIS A 139 8.70 -16.75 6.37
CA HIS A 139 7.43 -17.04 7.07
C HIS A 139 6.33 -16.05 6.65
N VAL A 140 6.65 -14.75 6.51
CA VAL A 140 5.71 -13.75 5.98
C VAL A 140 5.22 -14.13 4.58
N ASN A 141 6.11 -14.51 3.68
CA ASN A 141 5.74 -14.94 2.34
C ASN A 141 4.79 -16.15 2.35
N GLU A 142 5.11 -17.17 3.13
CA GLU A 142 4.29 -18.39 3.22
C GLU A 142 2.86 -18.07 3.73
N GLU A 143 2.74 -17.20 4.72
CA GLU A 143 1.45 -16.76 5.23
C GLU A 143 0.66 -15.90 4.22
N LEU A 144 1.33 -15.02 3.51
CA LEU A 144 0.71 -14.18 2.48
C LEU A 144 0.25 -15.02 1.28
N TRP A 145 1.06 -15.98 0.82
CA TRP A 145 0.68 -16.87 -0.28
C TRP A 145 -0.54 -17.73 0.05
N ARG A 146 -0.68 -18.19 1.30
CA ARG A 146 -1.88 -18.90 1.77
C ARG A 146 -3.15 -18.04 1.69
N LEU A 147 -3.01 -16.73 1.79
CA LEU A 147 -4.10 -15.75 1.68
C LEU A 147 -4.31 -15.25 0.25
N GLY A 148 -3.56 -15.75 -0.73
CA GLY A 148 -3.65 -15.33 -2.13
C GLY A 148 -2.92 -14.02 -2.44
N VAL A 149 -2.15 -13.47 -1.50
CA VAL A 149 -1.33 -12.28 -1.72
C VAL A 149 0.01 -12.68 -2.32
N THR A 150 0.31 -12.16 -3.49
CA THR A 150 1.49 -12.52 -4.29
C THR A 150 2.74 -11.74 -3.86
N ALA A 151 3.14 -11.85 -2.59
CA ALA A 151 4.41 -11.30 -2.11
C ALA A 151 5.58 -11.93 -2.88
N LYS A 152 6.45 -11.11 -3.44
CA LYS A 152 7.53 -11.57 -4.31
C LYS A 152 8.91 -11.11 -3.85
N THR A 153 9.09 -9.82 -3.67
CA THR A 153 10.40 -9.23 -3.39
C THR A 153 10.47 -8.81 -1.94
N GLN A 154 11.54 -9.21 -1.25
CA GLN A 154 11.90 -8.71 0.07
C GLN A 154 13.41 -8.46 0.11
N HIS A 155 13.81 -7.29 0.59
CA HIS A 155 15.21 -6.88 0.68
C HIS A 155 15.43 -5.90 1.85
N ASN A 156 16.68 -5.58 2.11
CA ASN A 156 17.03 -4.51 3.03
C ASN A 156 16.81 -3.14 2.37
N GLU A 157 16.41 -2.18 3.18
CA GLU A 157 16.35 -0.77 2.82
C GLU A 157 17.57 0.02 3.33
N ALA A 158 17.66 1.30 2.96
CA ALA A 158 18.83 2.13 3.24
C ALA A 158 19.05 2.39 4.74
N ALA A 159 18.00 2.48 5.55
CA ALA A 159 18.15 2.69 6.98
C ALA A 159 18.49 1.40 7.74
N PRO A 160 19.19 1.49 8.89
CA PRO A 160 19.48 0.34 9.73
C PRO A 160 18.19 -0.37 10.18
N ALA A 161 18.14 -1.69 9.98
CA ALA A 161 16.99 -2.56 10.31
C ALA A 161 15.70 -2.22 9.56
N GLN A 162 15.79 -1.55 8.44
CA GLN A 162 14.71 -1.29 7.51
C GLN A 162 14.69 -2.33 6.39
N HIS A 163 13.48 -2.72 5.99
CA HIS A 163 13.25 -3.73 4.95
C HIS A 163 12.03 -3.33 4.13
N GLU A 164 11.88 -3.93 2.96
CA GLU A 164 10.74 -3.73 2.08
C GLU A 164 10.14 -5.07 1.64
N LEU A 165 8.83 -5.06 1.43
CA LEU A 165 8.09 -6.11 0.78
C LEU A 165 7.32 -5.52 -0.39
N ALA A 166 7.54 -6.06 -1.58
CA ALA A 166 6.83 -5.71 -2.80
C ALA A 166 6.04 -6.92 -3.33
N PRO A 167 4.70 -6.84 -3.41
CA PRO A 167 3.89 -7.85 -4.08
C PRO A 167 3.93 -7.66 -5.60
N ILE A 168 3.46 -8.66 -6.34
CA ILE A 168 3.10 -8.47 -7.74
C ILE A 168 1.87 -7.58 -7.78
N TYR A 169 1.86 -6.57 -8.65
CA TYR A 169 0.75 -5.65 -8.79
C TYR A 169 -0.58 -6.35 -9.12
N ALA A 170 -1.66 -5.77 -8.67
CA ALA A 170 -3.02 -6.24 -8.94
C ALA A 170 -3.95 -5.06 -9.28
N GLU A 171 -5.20 -5.36 -9.61
CA GLU A 171 -6.26 -4.35 -9.73
C GLU A 171 -6.33 -3.50 -8.44
N ALA A 172 -6.49 -2.19 -8.56
CA ALA A 172 -6.26 -1.25 -7.46
C ALA A 172 -7.07 -1.57 -6.18
N ASN A 173 -8.34 -1.98 -6.31
CA ASN A 173 -9.16 -2.36 -5.16
C ASN A 173 -8.66 -3.62 -4.46
N VAL A 174 -8.19 -4.60 -5.22
CA VAL A 174 -7.62 -5.84 -4.70
C VAL A 174 -6.30 -5.57 -4.00
N GLU A 175 -5.44 -4.76 -4.61
CA GLU A 175 -4.13 -4.44 -4.04
C GLU A 175 -4.22 -3.63 -2.74
N VAL A 176 -5.21 -2.74 -2.64
CA VAL A 176 -5.49 -2.02 -1.38
C VAL A 176 -5.87 -3.00 -0.27
N ASP A 177 -6.72 -3.99 -0.56
CA ASP A 177 -7.08 -5.05 0.39
C ASP A 177 -5.85 -5.92 0.74
N HIS A 178 -5.04 -6.30 -0.25
CA HIS A 178 -3.79 -7.04 -0.07
C HIS A 178 -2.82 -6.29 0.85
N ASN A 179 -2.68 -4.98 0.68
CA ASN A 179 -1.79 -4.19 1.53
C ASN A 179 -2.23 -4.17 3.00
N GLN A 180 -3.53 -4.17 3.29
CA GLN A 180 -4.04 -4.33 4.66
C GLN A 180 -3.66 -5.69 5.25
N ILE A 181 -3.79 -6.77 4.45
CA ILE A 181 -3.38 -8.11 4.84
C ILE A 181 -1.86 -8.18 5.09
N ILE A 182 -1.07 -7.56 4.20
CA ILE A 182 0.39 -7.47 4.35
C ILE A 182 0.77 -6.83 5.68
N MET A 183 0.23 -5.63 5.97
CA MET A 183 0.53 -4.91 7.22
C MET A 183 0.19 -5.71 8.48
N GLN A 184 -0.93 -6.42 8.47
CA GLN A 184 -1.33 -7.29 9.59
C GLN A 184 -0.39 -8.49 9.72
N THR A 185 -0.05 -9.14 8.61
CA THR A 185 0.83 -10.31 8.58
C THR A 185 2.24 -9.96 9.03
N LEU A 186 2.82 -8.85 8.54
CA LEU A 186 4.13 -8.36 8.97
C LEU A 186 4.20 -8.21 10.51
N LYS A 187 3.20 -7.58 11.12
CA LYS A 187 3.14 -7.40 12.57
C LYS A 187 2.99 -8.72 13.32
N ARG A 188 2.09 -9.59 12.87
CA ARG A 188 1.77 -10.86 13.52
C ARG A 188 2.97 -11.81 13.48
N VAL A 189 3.58 -11.98 12.33
CA VAL A 189 4.73 -12.88 12.16
C VAL A 189 5.96 -12.35 12.89
N ALA A 190 6.17 -11.03 12.96
CA ALA A 190 7.27 -10.45 13.72
C ALA A 190 7.24 -10.88 15.20
N SER A 191 6.07 -10.89 15.81
CA SER A 191 5.90 -11.32 17.20
C SER A 191 6.29 -12.78 17.40
N GLN A 192 6.00 -13.66 16.43
CA GLN A 192 6.37 -15.08 16.48
C GLN A 192 7.89 -15.31 16.39
N HIS A 193 8.62 -14.34 15.81
CA HIS A 193 10.08 -14.35 15.71
C HIS A 193 10.79 -13.54 16.81
N GLY A 194 10.06 -13.12 17.88
CA GLY A 194 10.62 -12.28 18.96
C GLY A 194 11.06 -10.90 18.46
N MET A 195 10.37 -10.38 17.47
CA MET A 195 10.59 -9.06 16.89
C MET A 195 9.30 -8.24 16.89
N LYS A 196 9.45 -6.93 16.72
CA LYS A 196 8.36 -5.99 16.50
C LYS A 196 8.54 -5.35 15.14
N CYS A 197 7.50 -5.40 14.31
CA CYS A 197 7.43 -4.67 13.05
C CYS A 197 6.87 -3.27 13.31
N LEU A 198 7.61 -2.24 12.91
CA LEU A 198 7.19 -0.85 12.98
C LEU A 198 6.76 -0.40 11.58
N LEU A 199 5.53 0.05 11.48
CA LEU A 199 4.95 0.61 10.24
C LEU A 199 4.74 2.12 10.32
N HIS A 200 5.23 2.77 11.38
CA HIS A 200 5.28 4.22 11.44
C HIS A 200 6.19 4.76 10.35
N GLU A 201 5.82 5.83 9.69
CA GLU A 201 6.51 6.38 8.52
C GLU A 201 7.91 6.91 8.86
N LYS A 202 8.12 7.39 10.10
CA LYS A 202 9.42 7.87 10.60
C LYS A 202 9.69 7.40 12.04
N PRO A 203 9.98 6.11 12.25
CA PRO A 203 10.18 5.60 13.60
C PRO A 203 11.50 6.09 14.25
N PHE A 204 12.47 6.48 13.43
CA PHE A 204 13.79 6.94 13.89
C PHE A 204 14.19 8.23 13.18
N ALA A 205 14.51 9.27 13.96
CA ALA A 205 15.01 10.52 13.40
C ALA A 205 16.43 10.34 12.82
N GLY A 206 16.76 11.12 11.79
CA GLY A 206 18.10 11.16 11.20
C GLY A 206 18.46 10.03 10.25
N VAL A 207 17.53 9.10 10.00
CA VAL A 207 17.66 8.05 8.97
C VAL A 207 16.40 8.03 8.11
N ASN A 208 16.41 7.31 6.99
CA ASN A 208 15.23 7.18 6.13
C ASN A 208 13.99 6.72 6.90
N GLY A 209 12.84 7.15 6.44
CA GLY A 209 11.56 6.68 6.93
C GLY A 209 10.99 5.60 6.03
N SER A 210 9.94 4.92 6.51
CA SER A 210 9.20 3.91 5.78
C SER A 210 8.04 4.55 5.04
N GLY A 211 7.92 4.24 3.76
CA GLY A 211 6.83 4.66 2.91
C GLY A 211 6.01 3.49 2.42
N LYS A 212 5.08 3.87 1.58
CA LYS A 212 4.27 2.97 0.79
C LYS A 212 4.28 3.51 -0.63
N HIS A 213 5.34 3.14 -1.37
CA HIS A 213 5.49 3.56 -2.75
C HIS A 213 4.48 2.81 -3.61
N ASN A 214 3.63 3.55 -4.31
CA ASN A 214 2.58 2.98 -5.15
C ASN A 214 2.96 3.13 -6.62
N ASN A 215 3.49 2.07 -7.22
CA ASN A 215 3.61 1.96 -8.67
C ASN A 215 2.21 1.68 -9.24
N TRP A 216 1.82 2.38 -10.30
CA TRP A 216 0.49 2.19 -10.85
C TRP A 216 0.45 2.34 -12.38
N SER A 217 -0.55 1.74 -12.99
CA SER A 217 -0.78 1.84 -14.42
C SER A 217 -2.26 1.77 -14.77
N LEU A 218 -2.57 2.06 -16.04
CA LEU A 218 -3.90 1.90 -16.65
C LEU A 218 -3.77 0.91 -17.78
N THR A 219 -4.41 -0.27 -17.66
CA THR A 219 -4.29 -1.34 -18.64
C THR A 219 -5.66 -1.74 -19.18
N THR A 220 -5.77 -1.93 -20.48
CA THR A 220 -6.99 -2.43 -21.10
C THR A 220 -7.18 -3.92 -20.79
N ASP A 221 -8.40 -4.41 -20.91
CA ASP A 221 -8.70 -5.86 -20.84
C ASP A 221 -8.06 -6.68 -21.98
N THR A 222 -7.53 -6.01 -23.01
CA THR A 222 -6.74 -6.61 -24.09
C THR A 222 -5.23 -6.64 -23.78
N GLY A 223 -4.80 -6.11 -22.62
CA GLY A 223 -3.41 -6.11 -22.16
C GLY A 223 -2.57 -4.90 -22.58
N TYR A 224 -3.16 -3.90 -23.21
CA TYR A 224 -2.44 -2.69 -23.59
C TYR A 224 -2.34 -1.71 -22.41
N ASN A 225 -1.11 -1.33 -22.03
CA ASN A 225 -0.85 -0.35 -20.98
C ASN A 225 -0.81 1.08 -21.54
N LEU A 226 -1.70 1.95 -21.09
CA LEU A 226 -1.79 3.35 -21.55
C LEU A 226 -0.59 4.21 -21.14
N LEU A 227 0.18 3.76 -20.15
CA LEU A 227 1.40 4.42 -19.67
C LEU A 227 2.68 3.77 -20.21
N ASP A 228 2.56 2.86 -21.18
CA ASP A 228 3.73 2.35 -21.89
C ASP A 228 4.16 3.38 -22.95
N PRO A 229 5.35 3.99 -22.80
CA PRO A 229 5.85 4.99 -23.76
C PRO A 229 6.23 4.37 -25.11
N GLY A 230 6.45 3.06 -25.16
CA GLY A 230 7.00 2.38 -26.33
C GLY A 230 8.47 2.75 -26.60
N ASN A 231 8.95 2.40 -27.79
CA ASN A 231 10.34 2.65 -28.17
C ASN A 231 10.61 4.12 -28.60
N THR A 232 9.56 4.85 -29.02
CA THR A 232 9.65 6.26 -29.45
C THR A 232 8.61 7.10 -28.68
N PRO A 233 8.88 7.42 -27.38
CA PRO A 233 7.91 8.12 -26.53
C PRO A 233 7.39 9.44 -27.09
N HIS A 234 8.26 10.20 -27.78
CA HIS A 234 7.96 11.50 -28.34
C HIS A 234 7.04 11.44 -29.58
N GLU A 235 6.87 10.28 -30.19
CA GLU A 235 5.96 10.04 -31.32
C GLU A 235 4.65 9.37 -30.88
N ASN A 236 4.60 8.83 -29.65
CA ASN A 236 3.42 8.15 -29.12
C ASN A 236 2.42 9.18 -28.56
N ILE A 237 1.59 9.72 -29.47
CA ILE A 237 0.63 10.79 -29.12
C ILE A 237 -0.38 10.31 -28.08
N GLN A 238 -0.81 9.07 -28.11
CA GLN A 238 -1.74 8.52 -27.12
C GLN A 238 -1.11 8.50 -25.72
N PHE A 239 0.12 8.00 -25.60
CA PHE A 239 0.87 8.04 -24.34
C PHE A 239 1.06 9.49 -23.85
N LEU A 240 1.51 10.40 -24.72
CA LEU A 240 1.74 11.80 -24.36
C LEU A 240 0.46 12.50 -23.89
N LEU A 241 -0.68 12.20 -24.52
CA LEU A 241 -1.97 12.76 -24.12
C LEU A 241 -2.42 12.21 -22.75
N VAL A 242 -2.30 10.90 -22.53
CA VAL A 242 -2.63 10.27 -21.24
C VAL A 242 -1.74 10.85 -20.13
N LEU A 243 -0.43 10.93 -20.37
CA LEU A 243 0.53 11.54 -19.44
C LEU A 243 0.18 12.99 -19.12
N SER A 244 -0.16 13.79 -20.13
CA SER A 244 -0.55 15.20 -19.96
C SER A 244 -1.83 15.34 -19.13
N CYS A 245 -2.80 14.45 -19.35
CA CYS A 245 -4.03 14.42 -18.54
C CYS A 245 -3.72 14.12 -17.06
N ILE A 246 -2.82 13.17 -16.80
CA ILE A 246 -2.40 12.82 -15.45
C ILE A 246 -1.69 14.01 -14.78
N LEU A 247 -0.71 14.61 -15.44
CA LEU A 247 0.02 15.78 -14.91
C LEU A 247 -0.94 16.92 -14.60
N LYS A 248 -1.88 17.21 -15.49
CA LYS A 248 -2.91 18.22 -15.26
C LYS A 248 -3.81 17.86 -14.06
N ALA A 249 -4.22 16.59 -13.94
CA ALA A 249 -5.05 16.14 -12.82
C ALA A 249 -4.30 16.26 -11.48
N VAL A 250 -3.01 15.91 -11.45
CA VAL A 250 -2.15 16.07 -10.26
C VAL A 250 -2.04 17.55 -9.86
N ASP A 251 -1.87 18.45 -10.82
CA ASP A 251 -1.80 19.88 -10.56
C ASP A 251 -3.14 20.44 -10.06
N VAL A 252 -4.23 20.17 -10.76
CA VAL A 252 -5.59 20.68 -10.42
C VAL A 252 -6.09 20.13 -9.09
N HIS A 253 -5.74 18.88 -8.74
CA HIS A 253 -6.20 18.18 -7.54
C HIS A 253 -5.07 18.00 -6.50
N ALA A 254 -4.04 18.85 -6.55
CA ALA A 254 -2.88 18.75 -5.66
C ALA A 254 -3.25 18.76 -4.18
N ASP A 255 -4.25 19.57 -3.79
CA ASP A 255 -4.71 19.65 -2.41
C ASP A 255 -5.33 18.33 -1.93
N LEU A 256 -6.13 17.65 -2.76
CA LEU A 256 -6.70 16.35 -2.45
C LEU A 256 -5.61 15.27 -2.31
N LEU A 257 -4.63 15.27 -3.21
CA LEU A 257 -3.48 14.35 -3.14
C LEU A 257 -2.67 14.61 -1.87
N ARG A 258 -2.44 15.87 -1.54
CA ARG A 258 -1.73 16.26 -0.32
C ARG A 258 -2.49 15.82 0.93
N GLU A 259 -3.81 16.04 0.99
CA GLU A 259 -4.65 15.58 2.10
C GLU A 259 -4.62 14.06 2.26
N SER A 260 -4.64 13.29 1.17
CA SER A 260 -4.58 11.83 1.22
C SER A 260 -3.30 11.27 1.83
N ALA A 261 -2.20 12.04 1.78
CA ALA A 261 -0.89 11.68 2.32
C ALA A 261 -0.53 12.41 3.62
N ALA A 262 -1.31 13.42 4.03
CA ALA A 262 -1.02 14.27 5.16
C ALA A 262 -1.46 13.61 6.48
N ASP A 263 -0.52 13.03 7.17
CA ASP A 263 -0.61 12.68 8.58
C ASP A 263 0.68 13.07 9.30
N VAL A 264 0.66 13.06 10.64
CA VAL A 264 1.81 13.48 11.45
C VAL A 264 3.03 12.60 11.21
N GLY A 265 2.84 11.30 10.99
CA GLY A 265 3.92 10.36 10.70
C GLY A 265 4.57 10.66 9.35
N ASN A 266 3.77 10.91 8.32
CA ASN A 266 4.25 11.23 6.99
C ASN A 266 4.88 12.64 6.93
N ASP A 267 4.35 13.61 7.66
CA ASP A 267 4.97 14.94 7.80
C ASP A 267 6.39 14.83 8.41
N HIS A 268 6.58 13.97 9.40
CA HIS A 268 7.91 13.67 9.93
C HIS A 268 8.83 13.01 8.90
N ARG A 269 8.30 12.10 8.08
CA ARG A 269 9.05 11.45 7.00
C ARG A 269 9.43 12.41 5.89
N LEU A 270 8.49 13.27 5.45
CA LEU A 270 8.65 14.22 4.35
C LEU A 270 9.22 15.57 4.79
N GLY A 271 9.51 15.75 6.07
CA GLY A 271 9.95 17.01 6.67
C GLY A 271 11.06 17.70 5.90
N ALA A 272 11.05 19.03 5.88
CA ALA A 272 11.92 19.87 5.04
C ALA A 272 13.43 19.65 5.23
N LYS A 273 13.83 18.99 6.29
CA LYS A 273 15.23 18.66 6.59
C LYS A 273 15.69 17.28 6.08
N ASP A 274 14.76 16.42 5.69
CA ASP A 274 15.04 15.04 5.25
C ASP A 274 14.86 14.85 3.73
N ARG A 275 14.78 15.95 2.98
CA ARG A 275 14.80 15.89 1.51
C ARG A 275 16.16 15.41 1.04
N LYS A 276 16.34 14.10 1.01
CA LYS A 276 17.24 13.40 0.12
C LYS A 276 16.40 12.37 -0.62
N SER A 277 15.80 12.78 -1.66
CA SER A 277 15.40 11.95 -2.79
C SER A 277 16.38 12.20 -3.89
#